data_faccda0db2401d24f82b77840b257160
#
_entry.id   faccda0db2401d24f82b77840b257160
#
_cell.length_a   1.000
_cell.length_b   1.000
_cell.length_c   1.000
_cell.angle_alpha   90.00
_cell.angle_beta   90.00
_cell.angle_gamma   90.00
#
_symmetry.space_group_name_H-M   'P 1'
#
loop_
_entity.id
_entity.type
_entity.pdbx_description
1 polymer ?
#
loop_
_entity_poly.entity_id
_entity_poly.type
_entity_poly.pdbx_seq_one_letter_code
_entity_poly.pdbx_strand_id
1 'polypeptide(L)'
;MRGHALVAGATGTVGCRLVEQLGQADFKVTGLCRSATGVSRQVEYLEADLLDYEASKLVVSSLSDITHIFYAARANHGEGTVEPVDENLAMLKNLLGLAEEFCPTLEHVHVVHGAKYYGCHLGPYRTPAREEDPRHIGPNFIMTSKIT
;
A
#
# COMPACT_ATOMS: atom_id res chain seq x y z
N MET A 1 -6.07 -0.42 -22.60
CA MET A 1 -6.12 -0.59 -21.11
C MET A 1 -4.87 -1.35 -20.69
N ARG A 2 -4.05 -0.78 -19.79
CA ARG A 2 -2.76 -1.36 -19.36
C ARG A 2 -2.87 -2.47 -18.34
N GLY A 3 -4.02 -2.61 -17.71
CA GLY A 3 -4.28 -3.59 -16.68
C GLY A 3 -5.26 -3.07 -15.62
N HIS A 4 -5.44 -3.83 -14.55
CA HIS A 4 -6.27 -3.45 -13.42
C HIS A 4 -5.39 -3.20 -12.20
N ALA A 5 -5.40 -1.98 -11.70
CA ALA A 5 -4.61 -1.55 -10.54
C ALA A 5 -5.47 -1.50 -9.28
N LEU A 6 -5.04 -2.18 -8.23
CA LEU A 6 -5.56 -2.03 -6.87
C LEU A 6 -4.67 -1.06 -6.09
N VAL A 7 -5.26 0.02 -5.56
CA VAL A 7 -4.54 0.99 -4.73
C VAL A 7 -4.98 0.83 -3.28
N ALA A 8 -4.15 0.23 -2.45
CA ALA A 8 -4.39 0.12 -1.01
C ALA A 8 -4.01 1.43 -0.31
N GLY A 9 -4.91 1.94 0.54
CA GLY A 9 -4.78 3.27 1.14
C GLY A 9 -5.19 4.39 0.19
N ALA A 10 -6.15 4.11 -0.70
CA ALA A 10 -6.58 4.97 -1.79
C ALA A 10 -7.10 6.36 -1.38
N THR A 11 -7.56 6.53 -0.14
CA THR A 11 -8.02 7.81 0.41
C THR A 11 -6.95 8.63 1.11
N GLY A 12 -5.73 8.07 1.25
CA GLY A 12 -4.57 8.77 1.83
C GLY A 12 -3.93 9.75 0.86
N THR A 13 -3.01 10.60 1.36
CA THR A 13 -2.33 11.64 0.58
C THR A 13 -1.62 11.11 -0.67
N VAL A 14 -0.95 9.97 -0.57
CA VAL A 14 -0.27 9.32 -1.71
C VAL A 14 -1.27 8.53 -2.54
N GLY A 15 -2.14 7.76 -1.88
CA GLY A 15 -3.09 6.86 -2.56
C GLY A 15 -4.07 7.60 -3.48
N CYS A 16 -4.62 8.74 -3.06
CA CYS A 16 -5.54 9.50 -3.89
C CYS A 16 -4.86 10.03 -5.19
N ARG A 17 -3.58 10.38 -5.12
CA ARG A 17 -2.80 10.79 -6.30
C ARG A 17 -2.45 9.62 -7.21
N LEU A 18 -2.16 8.44 -6.63
CA LEU A 18 -1.97 7.22 -7.41
C LEU A 18 -3.24 6.84 -8.17
N VAL A 19 -4.40 6.89 -7.52
CA VAL A 19 -5.70 6.62 -8.18
C VAL A 19 -5.90 7.53 -9.38
N GLU A 20 -5.69 8.84 -9.21
CA GLU A 20 -5.80 9.83 -10.28
C GLU A 20 -4.83 9.55 -11.44
N GLN A 21 -3.55 9.38 -11.15
CA GLN A 21 -2.51 9.19 -12.17
C GLN A 21 -2.64 7.85 -12.91
N LEU A 22 -3.02 6.78 -12.22
CA LEU A 22 -3.24 5.49 -12.86
C LEU A 22 -4.46 5.50 -13.78
N GLY A 23 -5.54 6.20 -13.40
CA GLY A 23 -6.69 6.42 -14.27
C GLY A 23 -6.33 7.18 -15.54
N GLN A 24 -5.50 8.23 -15.43
CA GLN A 24 -4.98 8.98 -16.58
C GLN A 24 -4.02 8.15 -17.45
N ALA A 25 -3.34 7.16 -16.86
CA ALA A 25 -2.42 6.26 -17.54
C ALA A 25 -3.11 5.03 -18.18
N ASP A 26 -4.42 5.05 -18.35
CA ASP A 26 -5.23 3.98 -18.98
C ASP A 26 -5.26 2.66 -18.20
N PHE A 27 -5.18 2.71 -16.86
CA PHE A 27 -5.49 1.59 -15.99
C PHE A 27 -6.99 1.60 -15.60
N LYS A 28 -7.60 0.41 -15.48
CA LYS A 28 -8.77 0.25 -14.61
C LYS A 28 -8.27 0.36 -13.18
N VAL A 29 -8.91 1.17 -12.35
CA VAL A 29 -8.44 1.42 -10.98
C VAL A 29 -9.52 1.07 -9.98
N THR A 30 -9.16 0.27 -8.98
CA THR A 30 -9.96 0.04 -7.77
C THR A 30 -9.21 0.57 -6.56
N GLY A 31 -9.85 1.43 -5.78
CA GLY A 31 -9.32 1.93 -4.52
C GLY A 31 -9.75 1.03 -3.35
N LEU A 32 -8.80 0.63 -2.50
CA LEU A 32 -9.08 -0.07 -1.25
C LEU A 32 -8.80 0.85 -0.08
N CYS A 33 -9.79 1.04 0.80
CA CYS A 33 -9.71 1.94 1.94
C CYS A 33 -10.63 1.47 3.07
N ARG A 34 -10.47 2.06 4.26
CA ARG A 34 -11.35 1.76 5.41
C ARG A 34 -12.70 2.47 5.31
N SER A 35 -12.73 3.62 4.66
CA SER A 35 -13.95 4.37 4.39
C SER A 35 -13.81 5.17 3.10
N ALA A 36 -14.78 5.05 2.23
CA ALA A 36 -14.87 5.73 0.93
C ALA A 36 -15.69 7.04 1.00
N THR A 37 -15.80 7.65 2.17
CA THR A 37 -16.53 8.90 2.33
C THR A 37 -15.83 10.05 1.60
N GLY A 38 -16.55 10.77 0.74
CA GLY A 38 -16.05 11.97 0.06
C GLY A 38 -15.13 11.71 -1.14
N VAL A 39 -15.04 10.48 -1.65
CA VAL A 39 -14.23 10.13 -2.82
C VAL A 39 -14.96 10.36 -4.14
N SER A 40 -14.20 10.42 -5.24
CA SER A 40 -14.74 10.54 -6.59
C SER A 40 -15.56 9.31 -6.99
N ARG A 41 -16.70 9.51 -7.64
CA ARG A 41 -17.53 8.41 -8.18
C ARG A 41 -17.00 7.83 -9.51
N GLN A 42 -15.90 8.35 -10.03
CA GLN A 42 -15.31 7.89 -11.29
C GLN A 42 -14.46 6.63 -11.14
N VAL A 43 -14.12 6.27 -9.91
CA VAL A 43 -13.32 5.09 -9.56
C VAL A 43 -14.12 4.24 -8.58
N GLU A 44 -14.04 2.95 -8.73
CA GLU A 44 -14.62 2.00 -7.77
C GLU A 44 -13.80 2.01 -6.47
N TYR A 45 -14.47 2.17 -5.34
CA TYR A 45 -13.86 2.07 -4.03
C TYR A 45 -14.48 0.93 -3.25
N LEU A 46 -13.63 0.09 -2.69
CA LEU A 46 -14.00 -1.03 -1.82
C LEU A 46 -13.53 -0.74 -0.39
N GLU A 47 -14.38 -1.06 0.57
CA GLU A 47 -14.09 -0.82 1.97
C GLU A 47 -13.70 -2.11 2.68
N ALA A 48 -12.48 -2.13 3.23
CA ALA A 48 -12.01 -3.15 4.17
C ALA A 48 -10.91 -2.59 5.07
N ASP A 49 -10.88 -3.06 6.30
CA ASP A 49 -9.71 -2.90 7.16
C ASP A 49 -8.76 -4.06 6.91
N LEU A 50 -7.55 -3.76 6.45
CA LEU A 50 -6.54 -4.77 6.15
C LEU A 50 -6.04 -5.54 7.38
N LEU A 51 -6.35 -5.09 8.59
CA LEU A 51 -6.13 -5.86 9.82
C LEU A 51 -7.23 -6.92 10.04
N ASP A 52 -8.42 -6.72 9.49
CA ASP A 52 -9.48 -7.72 9.47
C ASP A 52 -9.29 -8.62 8.24
N TYR A 53 -8.72 -9.80 8.48
CA TYR A 53 -8.43 -10.76 7.42
C TYR A 53 -9.68 -11.22 6.67
N GLU A 54 -10.79 -11.50 7.39
CA GLU A 54 -12.01 -12.01 6.77
C GLU A 54 -12.72 -10.93 5.94
N ALA A 55 -12.78 -9.70 6.43
CA ALA A 55 -13.30 -8.57 5.65
C ALA A 55 -12.45 -8.31 4.41
N SER A 56 -11.13 -8.37 4.54
CA SER A 56 -10.19 -8.22 3.42
C SER A 56 -10.33 -9.34 2.40
N LYS A 57 -10.54 -10.59 2.86
CA LYS A 57 -10.74 -11.76 2.00
C LYS A 57 -12.01 -11.63 1.16
N LEU A 58 -13.11 -11.18 1.75
CA LEU A 58 -14.37 -10.95 1.00
C LEU A 58 -14.18 -9.97 -0.15
N VAL A 59 -13.42 -8.91 0.08
CA VAL A 59 -13.16 -7.89 -0.93
C VAL A 59 -12.18 -8.39 -1.99
N VAL A 60 -11.01 -8.90 -1.58
CA VAL A 60 -9.95 -9.29 -2.52
C VAL A 60 -10.35 -10.49 -3.38
N SER A 61 -11.11 -11.45 -2.84
CA SER A 61 -11.60 -12.60 -3.61
C SER A 61 -12.54 -12.23 -4.77
N SER A 62 -13.13 -11.03 -4.74
CA SER A 62 -13.94 -10.52 -5.84
C SER A 62 -13.13 -9.87 -6.98
N LEU A 63 -11.82 -9.72 -6.80
CA LEU A 63 -10.92 -8.95 -7.68
C LEU A 63 -9.94 -9.85 -8.45
N SER A 64 -10.44 -10.89 -9.11
CA SER A 64 -9.60 -11.90 -9.80
C SER A 64 -8.80 -11.35 -10.99
N ASP A 65 -9.13 -10.16 -11.51
CA ASP A 65 -8.51 -9.52 -12.68
C ASP A 65 -7.45 -8.46 -12.34
N ILE A 66 -7.04 -8.37 -11.06
CA ILE A 66 -5.97 -7.45 -10.63
C ILE A 66 -4.64 -7.89 -11.23
N THR A 67 -3.96 -6.94 -11.89
CA THR A 67 -2.63 -7.12 -12.47
C THR A 67 -1.55 -6.38 -11.67
N HIS A 68 -1.92 -5.28 -11.01
CA HIS A 68 -0.98 -4.40 -10.32
C HIS A 68 -1.53 -4.02 -8.94
N ILE A 69 -0.68 -4.07 -7.92
CA ILE A 69 -0.99 -3.56 -6.57
C ILE A 69 -0.06 -2.39 -6.27
N PHE A 70 -0.64 -1.27 -5.87
CA PHE A 70 0.07 -0.11 -5.32
C PHE A 70 -0.29 0.03 -3.84
N TYR A 71 0.64 -0.32 -2.98
CA TYR A 71 0.42 -0.32 -1.54
C TYR A 71 0.89 1.01 -0.92
N ALA A 72 -0.06 1.85 -0.54
CA ALA A 72 0.15 3.11 0.16
C ALA A 72 -0.61 3.16 1.51
N ALA A 73 -1.13 2.00 1.97
CA ALA A 73 -1.85 1.91 3.23
C ALA A 73 -0.89 1.98 4.42
N ARG A 74 -1.41 2.52 5.52
CA ARG A 74 -0.66 2.68 6.76
C ARG A 74 -1.62 2.64 7.94
N ALA A 75 -1.22 1.96 9.03
CA ALA A 75 -1.95 2.00 10.28
C ALA A 75 -1.88 3.41 10.88
N ASN A 76 -2.98 3.84 11.49
CA ASN A 76 -3.01 5.12 12.18
C ASN A 76 -2.12 5.07 13.41
N HIS A 77 -1.32 6.11 13.58
CA HIS A 77 -0.60 6.36 14.83
C HIS A 77 -0.68 7.86 15.14
N GLY A 78 -0.76 8.19 16.42
CA GLY A 78 -0.79 9.58 16.87
C GLY A 78 0.52 10.31 16.59
N GLU A 79 0.45 11.63 16.48
CA GLU A 79 1.64 12.46 16.36
C GLU A 79 2.56 12.24 17.57
N GLY A 80 3.86 12.06 17.33
CA GLY A 80 4.86 11.79 18.36
C GLY A 80 4.85 10.35 18.93
N THR A 81 3.98 9.47 18.43
CA THR A 81 3.97 8.05 18.83
C THR A 81 4.86 7.20 17.94
N VAL A 82 5.27 6.03 18.45
CA VAL A 82 6.04 5.05 17.70
C VAL A 82 5.17 4.45 16.59
N GLU A 83 5.74 4.28 15.41
CA GLU A 83 5.08 3.63 14.28
C GLU A 83 4.69 2.19 14.65
N PRO A 84 3.42 1.77 14.44
CA PRO A 84 2.96 0.40 14.72
C PRO A 84 3.45 -0.56 13.65
N VAL A 85 4.69 -1.01 13.79
CA VAL A 85 5.39 -1.84 12.78
C VAL A 85 4.65 -3.15 12.53
N ASP A 86 4.24 -3.83 13.59
CA ASP A 86 3.57 -5.14 13.49
C ASP A 86 2.23 -5.04 12.78
N GLU A 87 1.43 -4.01 13.07
CA GLU A 87 0.15 -3.76 12.40
C GLU A 87 0.37 -3.44 10.91
N ASN A 88 1.31 -2.56 10.58
CA ASN A 88 1.63 -2.22 9.20
C ASN A 88 2.11 -3.45 8.42
N LEU A 89 2.91 -4.31 9.05
CA LEU A 89 3.38 -5.55 8.44
C LEU A 89 2.25 -6.56 8.26
N ALA A 90 1.35 -6.69 9.25
CA ALA A 90 0.17 -7.55 9.16
C ALA A 90 -0.75 -7.12 8.00
N MET A 91 -1.05 -5.83 7.88
CA MET A 91 -1.86 -5.27 6.79
C MET A 91 -1.28 -5.63 5.42
N LEU A 92 0.03 -5.45 5.24
CA LEU A 92 0.70 -5.78 3.97
C LEU A 92 0.66 -7.28 3.69
N LYS A 93 0.98 -8.13 4.68
CA LYS A 93 0.95 -9.58 4.55
C LYS A 93 -0.44 -10.11 4.21
N ASN A 94 -1.48 -9.57 4.87
CA ASN A 94 -2.86 -9.96 4.60
C ASN A 94 -3.23 -9.65 3.15
N LEU A 95 -2.95 -8.44 2.67
CA LEU A 95 -3.26 -8.09 1.29
C LEU A 95 -2.49 -8.94 0.29
N LEU A 96 -1.19 -9.11 0.46
CA LEU A 96 -0.36 -9.87 -0.49
C LEU A 96 -0.73 -11.36 -0.50
N GLY A 97 -0.92 -11.98 0.68
CA GLY A 97 -1.33 -13.39 0.74
C GLY A 97 -2.68 -13.64 0.09
N LEU A 98 -3.65 -12.74 0.28
CA LEU A 98 -4.95 -12.82 -0.40
C LEU A 98 -4.83 -12.58 -1.91
N ALA A 99 -3.99 -11.66 -2.33
CA ALA A 99 -3.77 -11.40 -3.74
C ALA A 99 -3.09 -12.58 -4.45
N GLU A 100 -2.13 -13.24 -3.81
CA GLU A 100 -1.50 -14.47 -4.31
C GLU A 100 -2.53 -15.62 -4.47
N GLU A 101 -3.51 -15.71 -3.55
CA GLU A 101 -4.54 -16.75 -3.58
C GLU A 101 -5.62 -16.47 -4.64
N PHE A 102 -6.06 -15.20 -4.78
CA PHE A 102 -7.27 -14.87 -5.55
C PHE A 102 -7.04 -14.08 -6.83
N CYS A 103 -5.83 -13.52 -7.05
CA CYS A 103 -5.52 -12.71 -8.23
C CYS A 103 -4.47 -13.39 -9.12
N PRO A 104 -4.85 -14.40 -9.91
CA PRO A 104 -3.90 -15.17 -10.74
C PRO A 104 -3.24 -14.33 -11.85
N THR A 105 -3.76 -13.15 -12.14
CA THR A 105 -3.25 -12.21 -13.12
C THR A 105 -2.29 -11.18 -12.53
N LEU A 106 -1.94 -11.29 -11.25
CA LEU A 106 -1.04 -10.35 -10.58
C LEU A 106 0.38 -10.43 -11.16
N GLU A 107 0.86 -9.31 -11.70
CA GLU A 107 2.17 -9.19 -12.35
C GLU A 107 3.14 -8.30 -11.55
N HIS A 108 2.59 -7.31 -10.82
CA HIS A 108 3.42 -6.30 -10.18
C HIS A 108 2.87 -5.84 -8.84
N VAL A 109 3.75 -5.71 -7.86
CA VAL A 109 3.46 -5.11 -6.56
C VAL A 109 4.44 -3.97 -6.29
N HIS A 110 3.91 -2.78 -6.06
CA HIS A 110 4.67 -1.61 -5.65
C HIS A 110 4.30 -1.22 -4.22
N VAL A 111 5.29 -1.19 -3.32
CA VAL A 111 5.11 -0.70 -1.94
C VAL A 111 5.71 0.70 -1.83
N VAL A 112 4.90 1.67 -1.41
CA VAL A 112 5.35 3.05 -1.24
C VAL A 112 6.28 3.15 -0.04
N HIS A 113 7.52 3.51 -0.31
CA HIS A 113 8.53 3.80 0.71
C HIS A 113 8.91 5.28 0.69
N GLY A 114 9.37 5.80 1.83
CA GLY A 114 9.81 7.18 1.97
C GLY A 114 11.18 7.28 2.62
N ALA A 115 11.61 8.49 2.99
CA ALA A 115 12.92 8.78 3.58
C ALA A 115 13.24 8.01 4.87
N LYS A 116 12.21 7.44 5.54
CA LYS A 116 12.42 6.52 6.67
C LYS A 116 13.22 5.28 6.30
N TYR A 117 13.26 4.89 5.02
CA TYR A 117 14.12 3.84 4.50
C TYR A 117 15.60 4.09 4.85
N TYR A 118 16.02 5.34 4.83
CA TYR A 118 17.37 5.77 5.16
C TYR A 118 17.56 6.13 6.65
N GLY A 119 16.51 5.99 7.48
CA GLY A 119 16.59 6.29 8.92
C GLY A 119 16.48 7.77 9.25
N CYS A 120 15.92 8.62 8.40
CA CYS A 120 15.82 10.07 8.60
C CYS A 120 15.16 10.49 9.92
N HIS A 121 14.34 9.60 10.52
CA HIS A 121 13.65 9.82 11.80
C HIS A 121 14.45 9.33 13.02
N LEU A 122 15.59 8.68 12.80
CA LEU A 122 16.43 8.08 13.85
C LEU A 122 17.72 8.87 14.08
N GLY A 123 18.08 9.78 13.17
CA GLY A 123 19.28 10.58 13.28
C GLY A 123 19.86 11.00 11.92
N PRO A 124 21.08 11.53 11.92
CA PRO A 124 21.75 11.92 10.69
C PRO A 124 21.92 10.75 9.73
N TYR A 125 21.68 11.00 8.45
CA TYR A 125 21.89 10.04 7.37
C TYR A 125 22.58 10.72 6.19
N ARG A 126 23.11 9.95 5.25
CA ARG A 126 23.80 10.47 4.07
C ARG A 126 22.85 11.31 3.21
N THR A 127 23.29 12.52 2.87
CA THR A 127 22.57 13.43 1.98
C THR A 127 23.45 13.90 0.82
N PRO A 128 22.96 13.96 -0.41
CA PRO A 128 21.64 13.43 -0.83
C PRO A 128 21.58 11.91 -0.72
N ALA A 129 20.42 11.38 -0.30
CA ALA A 129 20.17 9.96 -0.33
C ALA A 129 20.03 9.48 -1.79
N ARG A 130 20.53 8.30 -2.09
CA ARG A 130 20.50 7.68 -3.42
C ARG A 130 19.83 6.32 -3.36
N GLU A 131 19.29 5.85 -4.47
CA GLU A 131 18.59 4.55 -4.54
C GLU A 131 19.51 3.36 -4.22
N GLU A 132 20.79 3.45 -4.53
CA GLU A 132 21.81 2.46 -4.19
C GLU A 132 22.29 2.50 -2.73
N ASP A 133 21.92 3.54 -1.96
CA ASP A 133 22.30 3.62 -0.56
C ASP A 133 21.62 2.52 0.26
N PRO A 134 22.33 1.87 1.19
CA PRO A 134 21.75 0.83 2.01
C PRO A 134 20.66 1.39 2.93
N ARG A 135 19.63 0.56 3.17
CA ARG A 135 18.62 0.90 4.17
C ARG A 135 19.24 0.98 5.57
N HIS A 136 18.70 1.86 6.40
CA HIS A 136 19.04 1.89 7.81
C HIS A 136 18.55 0.62 8.52
N ILE A 137 19.37 0.07 9.41
CA ILE A 137 19.01 -1.10 10.21
C ILE A 137 18.36 -0.59 11.50
N GLY A 138 17.07 -0.89 11.69
CA GLY A 138 16.31 -0.53 12.89
C GLY A 138 14.85 -0.95 12.78
N PRO A 139 14.10 -0.91 13.87
CA PRO A 139 12.70 -1.33 13.88
C PRO A 139 11.81 -0.26 13.26
N ASN A 140 11.44 -0.41 11.99
CA ASN A 140 10.32 0.28 11.38
C ASN A 140 9.69 -0.60 10.29
N PHE A 141 8.44 -0.26 9.89
CA PHE A 141 7.70 -1.01 8.89
C PHE A 141 8.46 -1.18 7.57
N ILE A 142 9.07 -0.10 7.08
CA ILE A 142 9.81 -0.09 5.82
C ILE A 142 11.01 -1.04 5.84
N MET A 143 11.61 -1.23 7.01
CA MET A 143 12.78 -2.10 7.19
C MET A 143 12.40 -3.57 7.36
N THR A 144 11.22 -3.86 7.89
CA THR A 144 10.73 -5.21 8.12
C THR A 144 9.95 -5.79 6.95
N SER A 145 9.41 -4.96 6.05
CA SER A 145 8.76 -5.41 4.83
C SER A 145 9.79 -5.94 3.81
N LYS A 146 10.32 -7.13 4.05
CA LYS A 146 11.03 -7.88 3.00
C LYS A 146 9.97 -8.49 2.09
N ILE A 147 9.79 -7.91 0.93
CA ILE A 147 9.13 -8.56 -0.18
C ILE A 147 10.19 -9.48 -0.81
N THR A 148 10.02 -10.77 -0.66
CA THR A 148 10.81 -11.79 -1.35
C THR A 148 10.25 -11.99 -2.74
#